data_6a528a4f6d009ec28b690683789a1dd9
#
_entry.id   6a528a4f6d009ec28b690683789a1dd9
#
_cell.length_a   1.000
_cell.length_b   1.000
_cell.length_c   1.000
_cell.angle_alpha   90.00
_cell.angle_beta   90.00
_cell.angle_gamma   90.00
#
_symmetry.space_group_name_H-M   'P 1'
#
loop_
_entity.id
_entity.type
_entity.pdbx_description
1 polymer ?
#
loop_
_entity_poly.entity_id
_entity_poly.type
_entity_poly.pdbx_seq_one_letter_code
_entity_poly.pdbx_strand_id
1 'polypeptide(L)'
;MRWTSILSESWRDTVSGTSRALVWGIAVLALVTAAVSAEILQSHAVSLAAREYTAKGASIITLQAPGQIDPTACEALNEVQGVRAAGALAIEEERLRLSVLPSAPVPVATVTASFPTLLLPDSGFRPGAVISDQVAEATGAVSGDTIASDQGGLVVSGVYPYPDDGRASGYGYMILVPSNTRSVYDECWVDAWPQSDLVTGLVYSALVPAKDSQEATARLGQLNPVLGARFAGKDQFDARITRFSPIGVAAACLVLGFASVRLRRLQLASGLHAGASRRDMAGIVLVETLWWLGPAMLLSESAAIILMAGLGVIDDPAPLILTNRIIWAATVASLAGAAIGWSATREDHLFSYFKTR
;
A
#
# COMPACT_ATOMS: atom_id res chain seq x y z
N MET A 1 22.53 27.94 37.93
CA MET A 1 23.03 28.70 36.73
C MET A 1 21.86 29.36 36.00
N ARG A 2 22.12 30.44 35.21
CA ARG A 2 21.12 31.01 34.31
C ARG A 2 21.00 30.08 33.06
N TRP A 3 19.85 29.99 32.44
CA TRP A 3 19.64 29.19 31.22
C TRP A 3 20.63 29.52 30.09
N THR A 4 20.98 30.81 29.95
CA THR A 4 21.98 31.28 29.00
C THR A 4 23.38 30.65 29.23
N SER A 5 23.75 30.42 30.51
CA SER A 5 25.01 29.76 30.81
C SER A 5 25.01 28.26 30.50
N ILE A 6 23.86 27.57 30.69
CA ILE A 6 23.70 26.17 30.33
C ILE A 6 23.83 26.00 28.82
N LEU A 7 23.15 26.85 28.03
CA LEU A 7 23.25 26.84 26.59
C LEU A 7 24.66 27.11 26.07
N SER A 8 25.35 28.11 26.66
CA SER A 8 26.71 28.46 26.27
C SER A 8 27.71 27.32 26.57
N GLU A 9 27.59 26.65 27.70
CA GLU A 9 28.46 25.57 28.11
C GLU A 9 28.22 24.31 27.24
N SER A 10 26.95 23.93 27.04
CA SER A 10 26.60 22.82 26.17
C SER A 10 27.07 23.04 24.71
N TRP A 11 27.00 24.27 24.21
CA TRP A 11 27.53 24.63 22.89
C TRP A 11 29.05 24.47 22.80
N ARG A 12 29.77 24.96 23.84
CA ARG A 12 31.22 24.79 23.93
C ARG A 12 31.64 23.33 23.92
N ASP A 13 30.97 22.48 24.72
CA ASP A 13 31.24 21.06 24.82
C ASP A 13 30.95 20.37 23.48
N THR A 14 29.96 20.83 22.73
CA THR A 14 29.65 20.31 21.39
C THR A 14 30.69 20.71 20.37
N VAL A 15 31.09 21.99 20.31
CA VAL A 15 32.07 22.51 19.34
C VAL A 15 33.48 22.01 19.62
N SER A 16 33.87 21.88 20.90
CA SER A 16 35.19 21.30 21.30
C SER A 16 35.32 19.82 21.04
N GLY A 17 34.19 19.15 20.65
CA GLY A 17 34.16 17.69 20.42
C GLY A 17 34.13 16.85 21.70
N THR A 18 34.13 17.49 22.88
CA THR A 18 34.12 16.80 24.17
C THR A 18 32.88 15.92 24.35
N SER A 19 31.74 16.38 23.85
CA SER A 19 30.45 15.64 23.89
C SER A 19 30.38 14.52 22.84
N ARG A 20 31.26 14.50 21.85
CA ARG A 20 31.19 13.61 20.68
C ARG A 20 29.84 13.64 19.98
N ALA A 21 29.17 14.81 20.03
CA ALA A 21 27.81 15.01 19.50
C ALA A 21 27.67 14.54 18.06
N LEU A 22 28.68 14.81 17.21
CA LEU A 22 28.67 14.39 15.80
C LEU A 22 28.62 12.86 15.65
N VAL A 23 29.37 12.12 16.48
CA VAL A 23 29.41 10.65 16.42
C VAL A 23 28.05 10.07 16.80
N TRP A 24 27.47 10.56 17.89
CA TRP A 24 26.14 10.12 18.36
C TRP A 24 25.05 10.52 17.38
N GLY A 25 25.10 11.73 16.86
CA GLY A 25 24.16 12.22 15.83
C GLY A 25 24.19 11.38 14.57
N ILE A 26 25.38 11.08 14.02
CA ILE A 26 25.52 10.22 12.83
C ILE A 26 25.04 8.80 13.13
N ALA A 27 25.39 8.22 14.29
CA ALA A 27 24.97 6.87 14.64
C ALA A 27 23.44 6.74 14.72
N VAL A 28 22.77 7.69 15.37
CA VAL A 28 21.31 7.71 15.48
C VAL A 28 20.66 8.03 14.14
N LEU A 29 21.20 9.01 13.39
CA LEU A 29 20.73 9.32 12.03
C LEU A 29 20.74 8.09 11.13
N ALA A 30 21.88 7.39 11.06
CA ALA A 30 22.02 6.20 10.23
C ALA A 30 21.04 5.09 10.65
N LEU A 31 20.92 4.81 11.96
CA LEU A 31 20.02 3.81 12.50
C LEU A 31 18.56 4.12 12.21
N VAL A 32 18.12 5.34 12.50
CA VAL A 32 16.72 5.75 12.34
C VAL A 32 16.36 5.84 10.87
N THR A 33 17.20 6.46 10.05
CA THR A 33 16.96 6.56 8.60
C THR A 33 16.90 5.17 7.94
N ALA A 34 17.78 4.23 8.32
CA ALA A 34 17.73 2.88 7.80
C ALA A 34 16.42 2.15 8.19
N ALA A 35 16.00 2.27 9.45
CA ALA A 35 14.76 1.65 9.93
C ALA A 35 13.51 2.25 9.27
N VAL A 36 13.45 3.57 9.15
CA VAL A 36 12.36 4.31 8.49
C VAL A 36 12.29 3.95 7.00
N SER A 37 13.43 3.94 6.30
CA SER A 37 13.48 3.56 4.89
C SER A 37 13.03 2.11 4.67
N ALA A 38 13.46 1.18 5.53
CA ALA A 38 13.03 -0.21 5.46
C ALA A 38 11.51 -0.35 5.68
N GLU A 39 10.92 0.40 6.61
CA GLU A 39 9.47 0.41 6.85
C GLU A 39 8.69 0.92 5.65
N ILE A 40 9.13 2.03 5.04
CA ILE A 40 8.51 2.60 3.84
C ILE A 40 8.56 1.60 2.69
N LEU A 41 9.74 1.01 2.42
CA LEU A 41 9.92 0.07 1.32
C LEU A 41 9.09 -1.21 1.50
N GLN A 42 9.02 -1.76 2.71
CA GLN A 42 8.20 -2.96 2.97
C GLN A 42 6.70 -2.67 2.87
N SER A 43 6.23 -1.54 3.41
CA SER A 43 4.82 -1.16 3.27
C SER A 43 4.46 -0.85 1.81
N HIS A 44 5.35 -0.20 1.07
CA HIS A 44 5.17 0.06 -0.36
C HIS A 44 5.12 -1.23 -1.18
N ALA A 45 5.95 -2.22 -0.88
CA ALA A 45 5.92 -3.52 -1.55
C ALA A 45 4.57 -4.24 -1.40
N VAL A 46 3.95 -4.18 -0.22
CA VAL A 46 2.59 -4.73 -0.01
C VAL A 46 1.55 -3.96 -0.85
N SER A 47 1.67 -2.62 -0.90
CA SER A 47 0.77 -1.80 -1.72
C SER A 47 0.94 -2.07 -3.22
N LEU A 48 2.16 -2.29 -3.70
CA LEU A 48 2.41 -2.68 -5.09
C LEU A 48 1.80 -4.06 -5.41
N ALA A 49 1.98 -5.04 -4.52
CA ALA A 49 1.37 -6.36 -4.69
C ALA A 49 -0.17 -6.28 -4.72
N ALA A 50 -0.78 -5.40 -3.92
CA ALA A 50 -2.21 -5.14 -3.95
C ALA A 50 -2.68 -4.54 -5.29
N ARG A 51 -1.93 -3.56 -5.81
CA ARG A 51 -2.20 -2.94 -7.12
C ARG A 51 -2.05 -3.96 -8.25
N GLU A 52 -1.02 -4.79 -8.21
CA GLU A 52 -0.80 -5.86 -9.19
C GLU A 52 -1.94 -6.88 -9.16
N TYR A 53 -2.37 -7.31 -7.96
CA TYR A 53 -3.48 -8.24 -7.77
C TYR A 53 -4.77 -7.71 -8.41
N THR A 54 -5.09 -6.45 -8.18
CA THR A 54 -6.29 -5.82 -8.75
C THR A 54 -6.14 -5.54 -10.25
N ALA A 55 -5.00 -5.05 -10.71
CA ALA A 55 -4.75 -4.75 -12.11
C ALA A 55 -4.80 -6.00 -13.01
N LYS A 56 -4.37 -7.15 -12.49
CA LYS A 56 -4.48 -8.45 -13.18
C LYS A 56 -5.88 -9.08 -13.08
N GLY A 57 -6.88 -8.37 -12.53
CA GLY A 57 -8.25 -8.86 -12.43
C GLY A 57 -8.46 -9.99 -11.41
N ALA A 58 -7.50 -10.22 -10.50
CA ALA A 58 -7.65 -11.24 -9.46
C ALA A 58 -8.67 -10.85 -8.37
N SER A 59 -9.05 -9.58 -8.28
CA SER A 59 -10.15 -9.11 -7.42
C SER A 59 -11.54 -9.34 -8.00
N ILE A 60 -11.64 -9.74 -9.27
CA ILE A 60 -12.91 -9.96 -9.96
C ILE A 60 -13.40 -11.39 -9.70
N ILE A 61 -14.51 -11.47 -8.98
CA ILE A 61 -15.25 -12.72 -8.72
C ILE A 61 -16.20 -12.94 -9.89
N THR A 62 -16.28 -14.18 -10.41
CA THR A 62 -17.17 -14.57 -11.50
C THR A 62 -18.12 -15.65 -11.01
N LEU A 63 -19.43 -15.40 -11.11
CA LEU A 63 -20.47 -16.39 -10.89
C LEU A 63 -20.98 -16.85 -12.25
N GLN A 64 -20.73 -18.09 -12.61
CA GLN A 64 -21.15 -18.70 -13.87
C GLN A 64 -22.39 -19.56 -13.64
N ALA A 65 -23.49 -19.22 -14.28
CA ALA A 65 -24.76 -19.94 -14.23
C ALA A 65 -25.54 -19.65 -15.52
N PRO A 66 -25.32 -20.41 -16.60
CA PRO A 66 -25.89 -20.14 -17.92
C PRO A 66 -27.41 -20.00 -17.89
N GLY A 67 -27.93 -18.84 -18.36
CA GLY A 67 -29.36 -18.53 -18.39
C GLY A 67 -30.02 -18.36 -17.03
N GLN A 68 -29.25 -18.19 -15.91
CA GLN A 68 -29.79 -18.11 -14.56
C GLN A 68 -29.29 -16.86 -13.80
N ILE A 69 -28.72 -15.88 -14.46
CA ILE A 69 -28.28 -14.63 -13.83
C ILE A 69 -29.30 -13.53 -14.10
N ASP A 70 -29.82 -12.94 -13.01
CA ASP A 70 -30.61 -11.71 -13.06
C ASP A 70 -29.67 -10.51 -13.26
N PRO A 71 -29.73 -9.81 -14.40
CA PRO A 71 -28.90 -8.65 -14.64
C PRO A 71 -29.13 -7.52 -13.65
N THR A 72 -30.38 -7.32 -13.20
CA THR A 72 -30.73 -6.25 -12.26
C THR A 72 -30.14 -6.51 -10.89
N ALA A 73 -30.23 -7.75 -10.40
CA ALA A 73 -29.64 -8.14 -9.14
C ALA A 73 -28.11 -8.11 -9.20
N CYS A 74 -27.50 -8.48 -10.33
CA CYS A 74 -26.05 -8.37 -10.53
C CYS A 74 -25.59 -6.90 -10.54
N GLU A 75 -26.27 -6.01 -11.26
CA GLU A 75 -25.95 -4.58 -11.28
C GLU A 75 -26.20 -3.90 -9.93
N ALA A 76 -27.19 -4.34 -9.15
CA ALA A 76 -27.45 -3.80 -7.82
C ALA A 76 -26.26 -3.99 -6.86
N LEU A 77 -25.35 -4.93 -7.13
CA LEU A 77 -24.12 -5.12 -6.36
C LEU A 77 -23.18 -3.91 -6.43
N ASN A 78 -23.32 -3.03 -7.43
CA ASN A 78 -22.55 -1.77 -7.49
C ASN A 78 -22.81 -0.84 -6.30
N GLU A 79 -23.99 -0.96 -5.64
CA GLU A 79 -24.35 -0.17 -4.47
C GLU A 79 -23.75 -0.74 -3.16
N VAL A 80 -23.13 -1.92 -3.22
CA VAL A 80 -22.56 -2.59 -2.05
C VAL A 80 -21.19 -2.02 -1.71
N GLN A 81 -20.98 -1.65 -0.46
CA GLN A 81 -19.69 -1.14 0.00
C GLN A 81 -18.58 -2.19 -0.23
N GLY A 82 -17.49 -1.78 -0.89
CA GLY A 82 -16.36 -2.63 -1.24
C GLY A 82 -16.47 -3.27 -2.63
N VAL A 83 -17.58 -3.06 -3.35
CA VAL A 83 -17.71 -3.35 -4.78
C VAL A 83 -17.28 -2.12 -5.57
N ARG A 84 -16.35 -2.30 -6.52
CA ARG A 84 -15.88 -1.25 -7.42
C ARG A 84 -16.63 -1.23 -8.73
N ALA A 85 -17.00 -2.40 -9.22
CA ALA A 85 -17.82 -2.59 -10.41
C ALA A 85 -18.49 -3.96 -10.36
N ALA A 86 -19.71 -4.05 -10.90
CA ALA A 86 -20.43 -5.30 -11.09
C ALA A 86 -21.25 -5.23 -12.38
N GLY A 87 -21.39 -6.35 -13.07
CA GLY A 87 -22.19 -6.44 -14.28
C GLY A 87 -22.35 -7.87 -14.77
N ALA A 88 -23.39 -8.08 -15.58
CA ALA A 88 -23.70 -9.38 -16.13
C ALA A 88 -23.28 -9.50 -17.61
N LEU A 89 -22.95 -10.72 -18.01
CA LEU A 89 -22.49 -11.09 -19.36
C LEU A 89 -23.26 -12.32 -19.83
N ALA A 90 -23.69 -12.29 -21.08
CA ALA A 90 -24.27 -13.44 -21.79
C ALA A 90 -23.52 -13.64 -23.10
N ILE A 91 -23.00 -14.86 -23.34
CA ILE A 91 -22.29 -15.21 -24.56
C ILE A 91 -23.32 -15.52 -25.64
N GLU A 92 -23.22 -14.86 -26.81
CA GLU A 92 -24.11 -15.14 -27.92
C GLU A 92 -23.63 -16.41 -28.68
N GLU A 93 -24.59 -17.26 -29.09
CA GLU A 93 -24.29 -18.43 -29.91
C GLU A 93 -23.81 -18.02 -31.29
N GLU A 94 -24.42 -16.95 -31.85
CA GLU A 94 -24.05 -16.39 -33.15
C GLU A 94 -22.83 -15.50 -33.05
N ARG A 95 -21.85 -15.74 -33.91
CA ARG A 95 -20.64 -14.92 -34.04
C ARG A 95 -20.86 -13.84 -35.09
N LEU A 96 -20.37 -12.63 -34.82
CA LEU A 96 -20.47 -11.49 -35.74
C LEU A 96 -19.43 -11.59 -36.86
N ARG A 97 -19.90 -11.46 -38.12
CA ARG A 97 -19.01 -11.38 -39.27
C ARG A 97 -18.70 -9.94 -39.59
N LEU A 98 -17.46 -9.56 -39.37
CA LEU A 98 -16.98 -8.24 -39.71
C LEU A 98 -16.56 -8.19 -41.17
N SER A 99 -16.92 -7.13 -41.89
CA SER A 99 -16.58 -7.01 -43.34
C SER A 99 -15.08 -7.05 -43.62
N VAL A 100 -14.27 -6.60 -42.63
CA VAL A 100 -12.79 -6.64 -42.69
C VAL A 100 -12.21 -8.05 -42.36
N LEU A 101 -13.04 -8.94 -41.74
CA LEU A 101 -12.64 -10.30 -41.33
C LEU A 101 -13.70 -11.33 -41.72
N PRO A 102 -14.03 -11.50 -43.02
CA PRO A 102 -15.17 -12.33 -43.47
C PRO A 102 -15.02 -13.81 -43.16
N SER A 103 -13.79 -14.32 -43.08
CA SER A 103 -13.48 -15.72 -42.80
C SER A 103 -13.25 -16.04 -41.31
N ALA A 104 -13.20 -15.05 -40.45
CA ALA A 104 -12.93 -15.20 -39.02
C ALA A 104 -14.02 -14.50 -38.17
N PRO A 105 -15.22 -15.13 -38.00
CA PRO A 105 -16.30 -14.54 -37.21
C PRO A 105 -15.89 -14.37 -35.75
N VAL A 106 -16.16 -13.17 -35.20
CA VAL A 106 -15.77 -12.75 -33.84
C VAL A 106 -16.87 -13.15 -32.86
N PRO A 107 -16.53 -13.76 -31.70
CA PRO A 107 -17.50 -13.98 -30.62
C PRO A 107 -18.07 -12.68 -30.11
N VAL A 108 -19.34 -12.67 -29.76
CA VAL A 108 -20.07 -11.53 -29.19
C VAL A 108 -20.64 -11.92 -27.84
N ALA A 109 -20.57 -11.01 -26.90
CA ALA A 109 -21.30 -11.12 -25.66
C ALA A 109 -22.20 -9.89 -25.47
N THR A 110 -23.44 -10.13 -25.11
CA THR A 110 -24.33 -9.09 -24.60
C THR A 110 -24.00 -8.85 -23.13
N VAL A 111 -23.80 -7.59 -22.77
CA VAL A 111 -23.42 -7.20 -21.40
C VAL A 111 -24.32 -6.12 -20.84
N THR A 112 -24.45 -6.05 -19.54
CA THR A 112 -25.14 -4.94 -18.88
C THR A 112 -24.36 -3.63 -19.00
N ALA A 113 -25.00 -2.50 -18.77
CA ALA A 113 -24.43 -1.17 -19.00
C ALA A 113 -23.18 -0.90 -18.13
N SER A 114 -23.12 -1.45 -16.94
CA SER A 114 -22.00 -1.32 -15.99
C SER A 114 -20.84 -2.27 -16.26
N PHE A 115 -21.06 -3.37 -16.99
CA PHE A 115 -20.05 -4.40 -17.23
C PHE A 115 -18.72 -3.89 -17.83
N PRO A 116 -18.72 -2.97 -18.82
CA PRO A 116 -17.48 -2.45 -19.39
C PRO A 116 -16.52 -1.83 -18.38
N THR A 117 -17.02 -1.29 -17.28
CA THR A 117 -16.18 -0.67 -16.23
C THR A 117 -15.31 -1.69 -15.48
N LEU A 118 -15.66 -2.99 -15.52
CA LEU A 118 -14.84 -4.07 -14.98
C LEU A 118 -13.51 -4.25 -15.74
N LEU A 119 -13.52 -3.98 -17.05
CA LEU A 119 -12.36 -4.15 -17.94
C LEU A 119 -11.72 -2.82 -18.32
N LEU A 120 -12.50 -1.72 -18.24
CA LEU A 120 -12.11 -0.34 -18.56
C LEU A 120 -12.57 0.60 -17.43
N PRO A 121 -11.89 0.63 -16.27
CA PRO A 121 -12.33 1.40 -15.11
C PRO A 121 -12.48 2.92 -15.36
N ASP A 122 -11.66 3.46 -16.27
CA ASP A 122 -11.63 4.90 -16.57
C ASP A 122 -12.59 5.29 -17.74
N SER A 123 -13.29 4.33 -18.34
CA SER A 123 -14.25 4.61 -19.40
C SER A 123 -15.62 4.96 -18.80
N GLY A 124 -15.98 6.23 -18.79
CA GLY A 124 -17.38 6.61 -18.59
C GLY A 124 -18.27 5.91 -19.62
N PHE A 125 -19.56 5.64 -19.25
CA PHE A 125 -20.52 5.03 -20.17
C PHE A 125 -20.56 5.81 -21.50
N ARG A 126 -20.22 5.09 -22.59
CA ARG A 126 -20.38 5.59 -23.96
C ARG A 126 -21.22 4.58 -24.73
N PRO A 127 -22.24 5.02 -25.49
CA PRO A 127 -23.02 4.12 -26.30
C PRO A 127 -22.15 3.51 -27.41
N GLY A 128 -22.23 2.20 -27.59
CA GLY A 128 -21.46 1.45 -28.56
C GLY A 128 -20.89 0.16 -27.98
N ALA A 129 -20.27 -0.62 -28.83
CA ALA A 129 -19.62 -1.87 -28.45
C ALA A 129 -18.21 -1.62 -27.92
N VAL A 130 -17.77 -2.43 -26.97
CA VAL A 130 -16.42 -2.47 -26.48
C VAL A 130 -15.73 -3.72 -27.06
N ILE A 131 -14.58 -3.53 -27.71
CA ILE A 131 -13.85 -4.63 -28.36
C ILE A 131 -12.56 -4.94 -27.60
N SER A 132 -12.10 -6.19 -27.67
CA SER A 132 -10.79 -6.53 -27.10
C SER A 132 -9.66 -5.94 -27.94
N ASP A 133 -8.49 -5.76 -27.32
CA ASP A 133 -7.27 -5.32 -27.98
C ASP A 133 -6.89 -6.24 -29.16
N GLN A 134 -7.08 -7.55 -29.04
CA GLN A 134 -6.84 -8.51 -30.15
C GLN A 134 -7.82 -8.30 -31.34
N VAL A 135 -9.09 -7.97 -31.07
CA VAL A 135 -10.04 -7.62 -32.14
C VAL A 135 -9.69 -6.27 -32.75
N ALA A 136 -9.28 -5.30 -31.94
CA ALA A 136 -8.82 -3.99 -32.39
C ALA A 136 -7.59 -4.11 -33.31
N GLU A 137 -6.60 -4.91 -32.92
CA GLU A 137 -5.42 -5.18 -33.73
C GLU A 137 -5.78 -5.87 -35.06
N ALA A 138 -6.65 -6.90 -35.02
CA ALA A 138 -7.08 -7.62 -36.23
C ALA A 138 -7.88 -6.77 -37.21
N THR A 139 -8.64 -5.79 -36.71
CA THR A 139 -9.50 -4.90 -37.54
C THR A 139 -8.87 -3.55 -37.88
N GLY A 140 -7.85 -3.14 -37.13
CA GLY A 140 -7.28 -1.79 -37.18
C GLY A 140 -8.20 -0.72 -36.57
N ALA A 141 -9.26 -1.09 -35.85
CA ALA A 141 -10.24 -0.17 -35.30
C ALA A 141 -9.81 0.43 -33.97
N VAL A 142 -10.14 1.70 -33.78
CA VAL A 142 -9.91 2.43 -32.55
C VAL A 142 -11.24 2.96 -31.96
N SER A 143 -11.22 3.42 -30.72
CA SER A 143 -12.41 4.00 -30.10
C SER A 143 -12.91 5.21 -30.91
N GLY A 144 -14.22 5.18 -31.24
CA GLY A 144 -14.88 6.16 -32.09
C GLY A 144 -15.14 5.68 -33.52
N ASP A 145 -14.50 4.61 -33.97
CA ASP A 145 -14.72 4.07 -35.31
C ASP A 145 -16.03 3.31 -35.42
N THR A 146 -16.47 3.13 -36.69
CA THR A 146 -17.62 2.25 -37.01
C THR A 146 -17.13 1.10 -37.89
N ILE A 147 -17.24 -0.12 -37.37
CA ILE A 147 -16.88 -1.35 -38.11
C ILE A 147 -18.13 -1.87 -38.83
N ALA A 148 -18.05 -2.12 -40.14
CA ALA A 148 -19.13 -2.72 -40.89
C ALA A 148 -19.22 -4.22 -40.58
N SER A 149 -20.43 -4.71 -40.32
CA SER A 149 -20.71 -6.15 -40.08
C SER A 149 -21.92 -6.61 -40.89
N ASP A 150 -22.18 -7.91 -40.87
CA ASP A 150 -23.37 -8.52 -41.49
C ASP A 150 -24.69 -8.10 -40.83
N GLN A 151 -24.63 -7.55 -39.60
CA GLN A 151 -25.79 -7.04 -38.88
C GLN A 151 -25.87 -5.48 -38.87
N GLY A 152 -24.98 -4.80 -39.61
CA GLY A 152 -24.94 -3.34 -39.72
C GLY A 152 -23.63 -2.74 -39.21
N GLY A 153 -23.64 -1.40 -39.02
CA GLY A 153 -22.49 -0.67 -38.49
C GLY A 153 -22.37 -0.79 -36.97
N LEU A 154 -21.23 -1.27 -36.50
CA LEU A 154 -20.93 -1.38 -35.07
C LEU A 154 -20.04 -0.20 -34.64
N VAL A 155 -20.55 0.69 -33.80
CA VAL A 155 -19.79 1.79 -33.24
C VAL A 155 -18.90 1.29 -32.09
N VAL A 156 -17.58 1.50 -32.16
CA VAL A 156 -16.62 1.11 -31.12
C VAL A 156 -16.55 2.20 -30.08
N SER A 157 -17.03 1.95 -28.87
CA SER A 157 -16.99 2.90 -27.76
C SER A 157 -15.69 2.83 -26.95
N GLY A 158 -14.99 1.69 -27.00
CA GLY A 158 -13.74 1.48 -26.27
C GLY A 158 -13.02 0.19 -26.69
N VAL A 159 -11.74 0.12 -26.33
CA VAL A 159 -10.89 -1.07 -26.54
C VAL A 159 -10.37 -1.50 -25.17
N TYR A 160 -10.67 -2.72 -24.74
CA TYR A 160 -10.19 -3.24 -23.47
C TYR A 160 -8.98 -4.15 -23.66
N PRO A 161 -7.95 -3.99 -22.78
CA PRO A 161 -6.79 -4.87 -22.80
C PRO A 161 -7.12 -6.20 -22.12
N TYR A 162 -6.71 -7.29 -22.75
CA TYR A 162 -6.86 -8.62 -22.16
C TYR A 162 -5.56 -9.43 -22.33
N PRO A 163 -4.53 -9.11 -21.53
CA PRO A 163 -3.24 -9.76 -21.61
C PRO A 163 -3.32 -11.23 -21.15
N ASP A 164 -2.40 -12.04 -21.67
CA ASP A 164 -2.21 -13.44 -21.23
C ASP A 164 -1.39 -13.46 -19.92
N ASP A 165 -2.02 -13.04 -18.83
CA ASP A 165 -1.43 -12.88 -17.49
C ASP A 165 -2.03 -13.87 -16.46
N GLY A 166 -2.72 -14.90 -16.94
CA GLY A 166 -3.40 -15.91 -16.14
C GLY A 166 -4.90 -15.67 -15.97
N ARG A 167 -5.49 -14.67 -16.64
CA ARG A 167 -6.94 -14.49 -16.74
C ARG A 167 -7.60 -15.65 -17.46
N ALA A 168 -8.88 -15.89 -17.13
CA ALA A 168 -9.68 -16.92 -17.80
C ALA A 168 -9.68 -16.72 -19.31
N SER A 169 -9.44 -17.78 -20.07
CA SER A 169 -9.44 -17.75 -21.54
C SER A 169 -10.84 -17.54 -22.11
N GLY A 170 -10.92 -17.03 -23.35
CA GLY A 170 -12.18 -16.86 -24.07
C GLY A 170 -12.66 -15.42 -24.19
N TYR A 171 -12.21 -14.51 -23.32
CA TYR A 171 -12.64 -13.10 -23.35
C TYR A 171 -11.63 -12.17 -24.05
N GLY A 172 -10.44 -12.67 -24.39
CA GLY A 172 -9.38 -11.88 -25.05
C GLY A 172 -9.63 -11.60 -26.53
N TYR A 173 -10.52 -12.35 -27.19
CA TYR A 173 -10.93 -12.13 -28.58
C TYR A 173 -12.44 -12.07 -28.67
N MET A 174 -13.05 -10.91 -28.28
CA MET A 174 -14.51 -10.80 -28.13
C MET A 174 -14.97 -9.36 -28.34
N ILE A 175 -16.22 -9.21 -28.74
CA ILE A 175 -16.96 -7.95 -28.82
C ILE A 175 -18.02 -7.95 -27.70
N LEU A 176 -18.02 -6.93 -26.86
CA LEU A 176 -18.99 -6.72 -25.80
C LEU A 176 -20.00 -5.68 -26.26
N VAL A 177 -21.28 -6.04 -26.31
CA VAL A 177 -22.37 -5.17 -26.73
C VAL A 177 -23.25 -4.84 -25.51
N PRO A 178 -23.17 -3.62 -24.97
CA PRO A 178 -24.07 -3.20 -23.89
C PRO A 178 -25.53 -3.21 -24.34
N SER A 179 -26.37 -3.96 -23.66
CA SER A 179 -27.80 -4.07 -23.97
C SER A 179 -28.57 -4.54 -22.73
N ASN A 180 -29.77 -4.00 -22.54
CA ASN A 180 -30.68 -4.40 -21.46
C ASN A 180 -31.88 -5.21 -21.99
N THR A 181 -31.75 -5.82 -23.17
CA THR A 181 -32.87 -6.51 -23.82
C THR A 181 -33.08 -7.94 -23.32
N ARG A 182 -32.09 -8.53 -22.65
CA ARG A 182 -32.20 -9.88 -22.09
C ARG A 182 -32.76 -9.88 -20.67
N SER A 183 -33.60 -10.89 -20.40
CA SER A 183 -34.18 -11.08 -19.05
C SER A 183 -33.22 -11.87 -18.13
N VAL A 184 -32.34 -12.71 -18.71
CA VAL A 184 -31.36 -13.51 -17.98
C VAL A 184 -30.03 -13.54 -18.73
N TYR A 185 -28.95 -13.69 -17.97
CA TYR A 185 -27.57 -13.73 -18.44
C TYR A 185 -26.89 -15.02 -17.98
N ASP A 186 -25.62 -15.22 -18.38
CA ASP A 186 -24.87 -16.45 -18.12
C ASP A 186 -23.87 -16.31 -16.99
N GLU A 187 -23.36 -15.10 -16.79
CA GLU A 187 -22.34 -14.81 -15.78
C GLU A 187 -22.61 -13.46 -15.10
N CYS A 188 -22.29 -13.38 -13.80
CA CYS A 188 -22.21 -12.14 -13.04
C CYS A 188 -20.79 -11.94 -12.55
N TRP A 189 -20.17 -10.84 -12.95
CA TRP A 189 -18.81 -10.47 -12.56
C TRP A 189 -18.86 -9.32 -11.55
N VAL A 190 -18.05 -9.42 -10.49
CA VAL A 190 -18.00 -8.44 -9.41
C VAL A 190 -16.57 -8.16 -9.03
N ASP A 191 -16.11 -6.96 -9.23
CA ASP A 191 -14.81 -6.49 -8.73
C ASP A 191 -14.95 -5.97 -7.31
N ALA A 192 -14.48 -6.77 -6.34
CA ALA A 192 -14.58 -6.49 -4.93
C ALA A 192 -13.21 -6.17 -4.32
N TRP A 193 -13.09 -4.98 -3.74
CA TRP A 193 -11.87 -4.57 -3.05
C TRP A 193 -12.12 -3.62 -1.88
N PRO A 194 -11.62 -3.91 -0.65
CA PRO A 194 -10.98 -5.18 -0.24
C PRO A 194 -11.92 -6.38 -0.35
N GLN A 195 -11.33 -7.57 -0.61
CA GLN A 195 -12.13 -8.79 -0.70
C GLN A 195 -12.83 -9.09 0.63
N SER A 196 -14.12 -9.45 0.55
CA SER A 196 -14.99 -9.72 1.69
C SER A 196 -15.83 -10.96 1.45
N ASP A 197 -15.95 -11.82 2.46
CA ASP A 197 -16.85 -12.97 2.41
C ASP A 197 -18.32 -12.57 2.25
N LEU A 198 -18.69 -11.39 2.77
CA LEU A 198 -20.02 -10.83 2.59
C LEU A 198 -20.33 -10.59 1.11
N VAL A 199 -19.42 -9.91 0.39
CA VAL A 199 -19.61 -9.64 -1.04
C VAL A 199 -19.64 -10.96 -1.81
N THR A 200 -18.75 -11.91 -1.51
CA THR A 200 -18.75 -13.23 -2.13
C THR A 200 -20.09 -13.96 -1.93
N GLY A 201 -20.68 -13.84 -0.75
CA GLY A 201 -22.02 -14.40 -0.49
C GLY A 201 -23.14 -13.68 -1.23
N LEU A 202 -23.06 -12.34 -1.34
CA LEU A 202 -24.06 -11.54 -2.02
C LEU A 202 -24.10 -11.78 -3.54
N VAL A 203 -23.01 -12.22 -4.16
CA VAL A 203 -23.00 -12.55 -5.60
C VAL A 203 -24.04 -13.62 -5.95
N TYR A 204 -24.32 -14.55 -5.04
CA TYR A 204 -25.36 -15.55 -5.24
C TYR A 204 -26.79 -14.98 -5.27
N SER A 205 -27.03 -13.76 -4.81
CA SER A 205 -28.34 -13.11 -4.93
C SER A 205 -28.72 -12.80 -6.39
N ALA A 206 -27.75 -12.82 -7.29
CA ALA A 206 -28.00 -12.67 -8.73
C ALA A 206 -28.55 -13.95 -9.39
N LEU A 207 -28.64 -15.09 -8.67
CA LEU A 207 -29.19 -16.31 -9.21
C LEU A 207 -30.72 -16.27 -9.24
N VAL A 208 -31.29 -16.63 -10.37
CA VAL A 208 -32.73 -16.95 -10.50
C VAL A 208 -32.92 -18.47 -10.52
N PRO A 209 -34.07 -18.97 -9.97
CA PRO A 209 -34.36 -20.39 -10.06
C PRO A 209 -34.44 -20.88 -11.51
N ALA A 210 -33.84 -22.03 -11.79
CA ALA A 210 -33.95 -22.67 -13.09
C ALA A 210 -35.41 -23.02 -13.39
N LYS A 211 -35.88 -22.72 -14.58
CA LYS A 211 -37.27 -23.05 -15.02
C LYS A 211 -37.48 -24.53 -15.24
N ASP A 212 -36.46 -25.27 -15.54
CA ASP A 212 -36.46 -26.71 -15.77
C ASP A 212 -35.46 -27.42 -14.88
N SER A 213 -35.78 -28.67 -14.51
CA SER A 213 -35.05 -29.50 -13.54
C SER A 213 -33.60 -29.89 -13.94
N GLN A 214 -33.01 -29.25 -14.93
CA GLN A 214 -31.58 -29.36 -15.18
C GLN A 214 -30.84 -28.52 -14.13
N GLU A 215 -30.23 -29.17 -13.18
CA GLU A 215 -29.30 -28.62 -12.21
C GLU A 215 -28.10 -27.97 -12.94
N ALA A 216 -28.32 -26.76 -13.46
CA ALA A 216 -27.18 -25.93 -13.84
C ALA A 216 -26.46 -25.54 -12.55
N THR A 217 -25.40 -26.23 -12.27
CA THR A 217 -24.57 -25.97 -11.09
C THR A 217 -23.90 -24.61 -11.24
N ALA A 218 -24.37 -23.63 -10.48
CA ALA A 218 -23.70 -22.35 -10.37
C ALA A 218 -22.26 -22.56 -9.92
N ARG A 219 -21.31 -21.98 -10.64
CA ARG A 219 -19.88 -22.06 -10.32
C ARG A 219 -19.37 -20.69 -9.96
N LEU A 220 -18.87 -20.58 -8.75
CA LEU A 220 -18.13 -19.40 -8.34
C LEU A 220 -16.66 -19.56 -8.71
N GLY A 221 -16.13 -18.59 -9.41
CA GLY A 221 -14.74 -18.54 -9.85
C GLY A 221 -14.12 -17.17 -9.63
N GLN A 222 -12.99 -16.99 -10.24
CA GLN A 222 -12.22 -15.74 -10.24
C GLN A 222 -11.71 -15.51 -11.65
N LEU A 223 -11.68 -14.26 -12.10
CA LEU A 223 -11.22 -13.95 -13.45
C LEU A 223 -9.75 -14.32 -13.64
N ASN A 224 -8.92 -14.11 -12.65
CA ASN A 224 -7.51 -14.52 -12.65
C ASN A 224 -7.18 -15.31 -11.37
N PRO A 225 -7.17 -16.63 -11.41
CA PRO A 225 -6.89 -17.47 -10.25
C PRO A 225 -5.40 -17.67 -9.96
N VAL A 226 -4.48 -17.23 -10.84
CA VAL A 226 -3.03 -17.49 -10.72
C VAL A 226 -2.43 -16.82 -9.48
N LEU A 227 -2.98 -15.67 -9.08
CA LEU A 227 -2.52 -14.94 -7.89
C LEU A 227 -3.17 -15.40 -6.58
N GLY A 228 -3.95 -16.48 -6.63
CA GLY A 228 -4.66 -17.05 -5.49
C GLY A 228 -6.04 -16.44 -5.28
N ALA A 229 -6.92 -17.20 -4.59
CA ALA A 229 -8.32 -16.83 -4.39
C ALA A 229 -8.50 -15.59 -3.49
N ARG A 230 -7.51 -15.27 -2.67
CA ARG A 230 -7.54 -14.10 -1.76
C ARG A 230 -6.19 -13.41 -1.73
N PHE A 231 -6.23 -12.10 -1.68
CA PHE A 231 -5.02 -11.32 -1.44
C PHE A 231 -4.62 -11.41 0.03
N ALA A 232 -3.45 -12.01 0.29
CA ALA A 232 -2.90 -12.18 1.64
C ALA A 232 -2.19 -10.91 2.17
N GLY A 233 -2.65 -9.73 1.79
CA GLY A 233 -1.99 -8.46 2.12
C GLY A 233 -1.92 -8.18 3.62
N LYS A 234 -2.97 -8.54 4.37
CA LYS A 234 -2.96 -8.41 5.84
C LYS A 234 -1.88 -9.28 6.46
N ASP A 235 -1.79 -10.54 6.04
CA ASP A 235 -0.80 -11.48 6.58
C ASP A 235 0.62 -11.05 6.22
N GLN A 236 0.84 -10.57 4.98
CA GLN A 236 2.12 -10.01 4.54
C GLN A 236 2.47 -8.76 5.35
N PHE A 237 1.49 -7.87 5.60
CA PHE A 237 1.68 -6.68 6.40
C PHE A 237 2.01 -7.03 7.86
N ASP A 238 1.34 -8.00 8.46
CA ASP A 238 1.55 -8.43 9.84
C ASP A 238 2.83 -9.24 10.02
N ALA A 239 3.28 -9.96 9.00
CA ALA A 239 4.53 -10.73 8.99
C ALA A 239 5.79 -9.89 8.73
N ARG A 240 5.67 -8.58 8.48
CA ARG A 240 6.85 -7.72 8.24
C ARG A 240 7.81 -7.75 9.42
N ILE A 241 9.10 -7.92 9.14
CA ILE A 241 10.16 -7.80 10.15
C ILE A 241 10.17 -6.40 10.76
N THR A 242 9.89 -5.37 9.93
CA THR A 242 9.88 -3.97 10.35
C THR A 242 8.76 -3.62 11.33
N ARG A 243 7.75 -4.46 11.54
CA ARG A 243 6.73 -4.23 12.58
C ARG A 243 7.34 -4.04 13.97
N PHE A 244 8.50 -4.65 14.22
CA PHE A 244 9.24 -4.56 15.48
C PHE A 244 10.30 -3.45 15.46
N SER A 245 10.49 -2.73 14.36
CA SER A 245 11.50 -1.68 14.23
C SER A 245 11.38 -0.58 15.30
N PRO A 246 10.19 -0.11 15.74
CA PRO A 246 10.10 0.86 16.81
C PRO A 246 10.72 0.37 18.13
N ILE A 247 10.55 -0.92 18.44
CA ILE A 247 11.11 -1.53 19.66
C ILE A 247 12.63 -1.70 19.52
N GLY A 248 13.09 -2.24 18.39
CA GLY A 248 14.53 -2.42 18.13
C GLY A 248 15.28 -1.11 18.11
N VAL A 249 14.75 -0.10 17.44
CA VAL A 249 15.32 1.26 17.39
C VAL A 249 15.29 1.89 18.77
N ALA A 250 14.20 1.78 19.53
CA ALA A 250 14.14 2.30 20.89
C ALA A 250 15.21 1.67 21.79
N ALA A 251 15.40 0.36 21.75
CA ALA A 251 16.42 -0.32 22.53
C ALA A 251 17.83 0.16 22.15
N ALA A 252 18.15 0.26 20.87
CA ALA A 252 19.44 0.75 20.40
C ALA A 252 19.66 2.22 20.78
N CYS A 253 18.65 3.09 20.57
CA CYS A 253 18.72 4.51 20.92
C CYS A 253 18.84 4.75 22.44
N LEU A 254 18.20 3.92 23.26
CA LEU A 254 18.37 3.95 24.72
C LEU A 254 19.82 3.66 25.10
N VAL A 255 20.43 2.64 24.49
CA VAL A 255 21.84 2.31 24.73
C VAL A 255 22.75 3.44 24.24
N LEU A 256 22.50 4.03 23.07
CA LEU A 256 23.30 5.16 22.55
C LEU A 256 23.18 6.39 23.46
N GLY A 257 21.95 6.75 23.89
CA GLY A 257 21.73 7.85 24.84
C GLY A 257 22.41 7.60 26.19
N PHE A 258 22.33 6.39 26.73
CA PHE A 258 23.06 5.99 27.94
C PHE A 258 24.58 6.08 27.76
N ALA A 259 25.12 5.53 26.68
CA ALA A 259 26.55 5.53 26.40
C ALA A 259 27.10 6.95 26.20
N SER A 260 26.34 7.86 25.59
CA SER A 260 26.75 9.25 25.36
C SER A 260 27.09 9.97 26.67
N VAL A 261 26.36 9.67 27.73
CA VAL A 261 26.59 10.24 29.07
C VAL A 261 27.66 9.45 29.83
N ARG A 262 27.60 8.10 29.80
CA ARG A 262 28.53 7.26 30.58
C ARG A 262 29.99 7.36 30.14
N LEU A 263 30.22 7.57 28.86
CA LEU A 263 31.61 7.79 28.38
C LEU A 263 32.23 9.10 28.87
N ARG A 264 31.40 10.04 29.33
CA ARG A 264 31.83 11.33 29.89
C ARG A 264 31.68 11.41 31.42
N ARG A 265 31.42 10.26 32.08
CA ARG A 265 31.16 10.18 33.52
C ARG A 265 32.21 10.89 34.38
N LEU A 266 33.50 10.83 34.00
CA LEU A 266 34.60 11.50 34.74
C LEU A 266 34.47 13.01 34.65
N GLN A 267 34.24 13.58 33.48
CA GLN A 267 34.02 15.00 33.26
C GLN A 267 32.84 15.52 34.07
N LEU A 268 31.70 14.79 34.00
CA LEU A 268 30.48 15.15 34.71
C LEU A 268 30.63 15.07 36.23
N ALA A 269 31.35 14.02 36.72
CA ALA A 269 31.62 13.89 38.17
C ALA A 269 32.60 14.97 38.66
N SER A 270 33.59 15.38 37.88
CA SER A 270 34.51 16.47 38.22
C SER A 270 33.79 17.82 38.30
N GLY A 271 32.81 18.09 37.41
CA GLY A 271 31.98 19.27 37.46
C GLY A 271 31.09 19.35 38.72
N LEU A 272 30.55 18.21 39.15
CA LEU A 272 29.82 18.13 40.42
C LEU A 272 30.74 18.41 41.61
N HIS A 273 31.94 17.84 41.62
CA HIS A 273 32.96 18.07 42.68
C HIS A 273 33.43 19.53 42.73
N ALA A 274 33.46 20.23 41.60
CA ALA A 274 33.74 21.65 41.50
C ALA A 274 32.59 22.55 41.96
N GLY A 275 31.49 22.00 42.49
CA GLY A 275 30.36 22.73 43.06
C GLY A 275 29.21 23.04 42.10
N ALA A 276 29.19 22.49 40.90
CA ALA A 276 28.03 22.59 40.00
C ALA A 276 26.83 21.84 40.58
N SER A 277 25.61 22.43 40.51
CA SER A 277 24.42 21.74 41.00
C SER A 277 24.03 20.56 40.09
N ARG A 278 23.47 19.49 40.68
CA ARG A 278 23.00 18.34 39.90
C ARG A 278 21.95 18.74 38.85
N ARG A 279 21.13 19.76 39.15
CA ARG A 279 20.10 20.26 38.23
C ARG A 279 20.71 20.98 37.03
N ASP A 280 21.72 21.80 37.25
CA ASP A 280 22.42 22.53 36.18
C ASP A 280 23.13 21.56 35.23
N MET A 281 23.85 20.57 35.81
CA MET A 281 24.54 19.52 35.02
C MET A 281 23.55 18.63 34.25
N ALA A 282 22.38 18.31 34.85
CA ALA A 282 21.32 17.60 34.11
C ALA A 282 20.78 18.43 32.91
N GLY A 283 20.64 19.76 33.13
CA GLY A 283 20.28 20.69 32.05
C GLY A 283 21.30 20.72 30.91
N ILE A 284 22.59 20.71 31.23
CA ILE A 284 23.67 20.65 30.21
C ILE A 284 23.58 19.35 29.43
N VAL A 285 23.47 18.18 30.09
CA VAL A 285 23.33 16.89 29.46
C VAL A 285 22.09 16.82 28.55
N LEU A 286 20.96 17.36 29.00
CA LEU A 286 19.74 17.40 28.19
C LEU A 286 19.92 18.23 26.91
N VAL A 287 20.45 19.45 27.05
CA VAL A 287 20.66 20.35 25.91
C VAL A 287 21.66 19.75 24.91
N GLU A 288 22.77 19.18 25.40
CA GLU A 288 23.73 18.48 24.55
C GLU A 288 23.09 17.30 23.80
N THR A 289 22.23 16.53 24.49
CA THR A 289 21.51 15.44 23.84
C THR A 289 20.61 15.96 22.72
N LEU A 290 19.92 17.06 22.96
CA LEU A 290 19.05 17.69 21.95
C LEU A 290 19.84 18.28 20.78
N TRP A 291 21.08 18.77 20.99
CA TRP A 291 21.93 19.30 19.92
C TRP A 291 22.28 18.26 18.84
N TRP A 292 22.49 17.00 19.19
CA TRP A 292 22.77 15.97 18.21
C TRP A 292 21.52 15.18 17.81
N LEU A 293 20.54 15.02 18.70
CA LEU A 293 19.33 14.26 18.44
C LEU A 293 18.36 15.04 17.53
N GLY A 294 18.14 16.33 17.78
CA GLY A 294 17.24 17.15 17.00
C GLY A 294 17.54 17.16 15.51
N PRO A 295 18.75 17.54 15.08
CA PRO A 295 19.14 17.47 13.68
C PRO A 295 19.06 16.06 13.09
N ALA A 296 19.42 15.01 13.85
CA ALA A 296 19.32 13.63 13.39
C ALA A 296 17.85 13.23 13.09
N MET A 297 16.90 13.61 13.96
CA MET A 297 15.48 13.34 13.73
C MET A 297 14.92 14.12 12.55
N LEU A 298 15.25 15.41 12.44
CA LEU A 298 14.80 16.25 11.32
C LEU A 298 15.33 15.73 9.96
N LEU A 299 16.58 15.31 9.92
CA LEU A 299 17.16 14.73 8.70
C LEU A 299 16.54 13.36 8.37
N SER A 300 16.26 12.53 9.37
CA SER A 300 15.56 11.25 9.16
C SER A 300 14.14 11.45 8.64
N GLU A 301 13.41 12.43 9.17
CA GLU A 301 12.06 12.78 8.69
C GLU A 301 12.12 13.32 7.26
N SER A 302 13.07 14.20 6.97
CA SER A 302 13.27 14.74 5.62
C SER A 302 13.59 13.63 4.61
N ALA A 303 14.44 12.67 4.99
CA ALA A 303 14.77 11.53 4.16
C ALA A 303 13.54 10.63 3.91
N ALA A 304 12.69 10.44 4.92
CA ALA A 304 11.43 9.71 4.78
C ALA A 304 10.49 10.38 3.78
N ILE A 305 10.30 11.70 3.89
CA ILE A 305 9.44 12.49 2.98
C ILE A 305 9.98 12.41 1.54
N ILE A 306 11.28 12.57 1.35
CA ILE A 306 11.91 12.49 0.02
C ILE A 306 11.71 11.08 -0.57
N LEU A 307 11.87 10.02 0.22
CA LEU A 307 11.67 8.66 -0.24
C LEU A 307 10.20 8.41 -0.60
N MET A 308 9.24 8.84 0.23
CA MET A 308 7.80 8.71 -0.06
C MET A 308 7.41 9.48 -1.32
N ALA A 309 7.95 10.69 -1.53
CA ALA A 309 7.72 11.47 -2.74
C ALA A 309 8.28 10.75 -3.98
N GLY A 310 9.49 10.19 -3.89
CA GLY A 310 10.12 9.41 -4.97
C GLY A 310 9.36 8.13 -5.35
N LEU A 311 8.65 7.53 -4.38
CA LEU A 311 7.79 6.36 -4.60
C LEU A 311 6.35 6.71 -4.99
N GLY A 312 5.98 8.00 -5.03
CA GLY A 312 4.62 8.44 -5.35
C GLY A 312 3.57 8.07 -4.30
N VAL A 313 3.97 7.95 -3.02
CA VAL A 313 3.09 7.57 -1.91
C VAL A 313 2.96 8.65 -0.84
N ILE A 314 3.28 9.89 -1.19
CA ILE A 314 3.28 11.02 -0.24
C ILE A 314 1.87 11.36 0.27
N ASP A 315 0.85 11.10 -0.53
CA ASP A 315 -0.56 11.35 -0.18
C ASP A 315 -1.17 10.24 0.67
N ASP A 316 -0.47 9.12 0.85
CA ASP A 316 -0.92 8.03 1.71
C ASP A 316 -0.49 8.29 3.17
N PRO A 317 -1.43 8.46 4.10
CA PRO A 317 -1.10 8.72 5.51
C PRO A 317 -0.49 7.51 6.23
N ALA A 318 -0.66 6.29 5.71
CA ALA A 318 -0.24 5.08 6.42
C ALA A 318 1.28 4.98 6.59
N PRO A 319 2.14 5.17 5.56
CA PRO A 319 3.58 5.20 5.73
C PRO A 319 4.05 6.30 6.70
N LEU A 320 3.41 7.47 6.67
CA LEU A 320 3.75 8.59 7.55
C LEU A 320 3.50 8.25 9.03
N ILE A 321 2.38 7.60 9.33
CA ILE A 321 2.07 7.16 10.71
C ILE A 321 3.09 6.12 11.19
N LEU A 322 3.47 5.17 10.33
CA LEU A 322 4.42 4.12 10.68
C LEU A 322 5.82 4.67 10.94
N THR A 323 6.30 5.60 10.12
CA THR A 323 7.61 6.23 10.26
C THR A 323 7.68 7.12 11.50
N ASN A 324 6.65 7.89 11.78
CA ASN A 324 6.57 8.72 12.98
C ASN A 324 6.65 7.90 14.28
N ARG A 325 6.08 6.69 14.32
CA ARG A 325 6.22 5.78 15.47
C ARG A 325 7.68 5.42 15.75
N ILE A 326 8.50 5.21 14.71
CA ILE A 326 9.93 4.88 14.84
C ILE A 326 10.68 6.12 15.36
N ILE A 327 10.44 7.29 14.79
CA ILE A 327 11.11 8.55 15.14
C ILE A 327 10.80 8.94 16.59
N TRP A 328 9.53 8.88 17.01
CA TRP A 328 9.16 9.13 18.40
C TRP A 328 9.76 8.12 19.37
N ALA A 329 9.77 6.82 19.01
CA ALA A 329 10.38 5.79 19.83
C ALA A 329 11.89 6.04 20.01
N ALA A 330 12.60 6.41 18.94
CA ALA A 330 14.02 6.78 18.97
C ALA A 330 14.27 8.00 19.87
N THR A 331 13.46 9.03 19.72
CA THR A 331 13.59 10.29 20.47
C THR A 331 13.41 10.04 21.96
N VAL A 332 12.32 9.43 22.35
CA VAL A 332 12.01 9.15 23.77
C VAL A 332 13.06 8.23 24.38
N ALA A 333 13.46 7.18 23.67
CA ALA A 333 14.45 6.22 24.15
C ALA A 333 15.85 6.85 24.31
N SER A 334 16.29 7.72 23.38
CA SER A 334 17.56 8.42 23.47
C SER A 334 17.60 9.34 24.71
N LEU A 335 16.53 10.10 24.93
CA LEU A 335 16.41 10.98 26.10
C LEU A 335 16.36 10.17 27.41
N ALA A 336 15.61 9.08 27.43
CA ALA A 336 15.54 8.19 28.59
C ALA A 336 16.91 7.56 28.89
N GLY A 337 17.63 7.09 27.87
CA GLY A 337 18.99 6.56 28.00
C GLY A 337 19.94 7.57 28.58
N ALA A 338 19.93 8.82 28.10
CA ALA A 338 20.74 9.91 28.64
C ALA A 338 20.38 10.22 30.09
N ALA A 339 19.09 10.26 30.44
CA ALA A 339 18.63 10.47 31.81
C ALA A 339 19.09 9.36 32.77
N ILE A 340 19.01 8.08 32.33
CA ILE A 340 19.50 6.93 33.10
C ILE A 340 21.02 7.03 33.28
N GLY A 341 21.77 7.34 32.20
CA GLY A 341 23.22 7.53 32.26
C GLY A 341 23.63 8.64 33.22
N TRP A 342 22.88 9.74 33.23
CA TRP A 342 23.08 10.84 34.17
C TRP A 342 22.75 10.43 35.62
N SER A 343 21.62 9.80 35.88
CA SER A 343 21.23 9.37 37.22
C SER A 343 22.23 8.40 37.86
N ALA A 344 22.88 7.61 37.06
CA ALA A 344 23.92 6.65 37.47
C ALA A 344 25.30 7.32 37.69
N THR A 345 25.47 8.63 37.41
CA THR A 345 26.72 9.36 37.61
C THR A 345 26.72 10.06 38.97
N ARG A 346 27.66 9.69 39.83
CA ARG A 346 27.79 10.21 41.21
C ARG A 346 29.19 10.73 41.44
N GLU A 347 29.32 11.79 42.24
CA GLU A 347 30.60 12.37 42.63
C GLU A 347 31.39 11.46 43.57
N ASP A 348 30.71 10.71 44.44
CA ASP A 348 31.32 9.74 45.38
C ASP A 348 32.16 8.66 44.67
N HIS A 349 31.89 8.42 43.37
CA HIS A 349 32.62 7.44 42.56
C HIS A 349 33.78 8.04 41.74
N LEU A 350 34.11 9.31 41.95
CA LEU A 350 35.19 10.01 41.17
C LEU A 350 36.50 9.25 41.18
N PHE A 351 36.97 8.80 42.32
CA PHE A 351 38.20 8.02 42.44
C PHE A 351 38.12 6.66 41.74
N SER A 352 36.99 5.99 41.78
CA SER A 352 36.79 4.73 41.08
C SER A 352 36.82 4.92 39.53
N TYR A 353 36.30 6.03 39.06
CA TYR A 353 36.33 6.37 37.62
C TYR A 353 37.75 6.66 37.10
N PHE A 354 38.65 7.19 37.95
CA PHE A 354 40.04 7.35 37.62
C PHE A 354 40.81 6.02 37.51
N LYS A 355 40.48 5.06 38.39
CA LYS A 355 41.17 3.75 38.46
C LYS A 355 40.79 2.79 37.34
N THR A 356 39.66 2.97 36.70
CA THR A 356 39.10 2.13 35.62
C THR A 356 39.27 2.71 34.21
N ARG A 357 40.28 3.58 34.02
CA ARG A 357 40.61 4.19 32.72
C ARG A 357 41.60 3.38 31.93
#